data_47204f325e59105443b65a853d81a2ce
#
_entry.id   47204f325e59105443b65a853d81a2ce
#
_cell.length_a   1.000
_cell.length_b   1.000
_cell.length_c   1.000
_cell.angle_alpha   90.00
_cell.angle_beta   90.00
_cell.angle_gamma   90.00
#
_symmetry.space_group_name_H-M   'P 1'
#
loop_
_entity.id
_entity.type
_entity.pdbx_description
1 polymer ?
#
loop_
_entity_poly.entity_id
_entity_poly.type
_entity_poly.pdbx_seq_one_letter_code
_entity_poly.pdbx_strand_id
1 'polypeptide(L)'
;MKHFKRALAGGAASIALASGLLTGVTAGPASAAGAAGARYGCDSGSACIYPEGVFDYRNSKPTNQYLQAGVHKLYYQEGYHWIYNNQTDGWTIRACTGSNGTGCEDPIPPGGGVWMNLSPINSVVIQP
;
A
#
# COMPACT_ATOMS: atom_id res chain seq x y z
N MET A 1 -12.47 38.67 45.16
CA MET A 1 -12.03 38.24 44.84
C MET A 1 -11.91 38.06 44.18
N LYS A 2 -11.77 38.01 43.86
CA LYS A 2 -11.44 37.62 43.30
C LYS A 2 -11.02 37.24 42.52
N HIS A 3 -10.81 37.05 42.14
CA HIS A 3 -10.35 36.62 41.41
C HIS A 3 -10.07 35.98 40.86
N PHE A 4 -9.94 35.76 40.66
CA PHE A 4 -9.52 35.04 40.23
C PHE A 4 -9.74 34.51 39.51
N LYS A 5 -9.76 34.80 39.91
CA LYS A 5 -9.91 34.17 39.30
C LYS A 5 -9.70 33.98 38.37
N ARG A 6 -9.56 34.12 38.30
CA ARG A 6 -9.34 33.78 37.32
C ARG A 6 -8.92 33.21 36.69
N ALA A 7 -8.89 33.13 36.82
CA ALA A 7 -8.42 32.41 36.11
C ALA A 7 -8.48 31.96 35.43
N LEU A 8 -8.67 32.08 35.47
CA LEU A 8 -8.62 31.43 34.70
C LEU A 8 -8.32 31.20 34.01
N ALA A 9 -8.28 31.26 34.09
CA ALA A 9 -7.87 30.75 33.37
C ALA A 9 -7.53 30.34 32.81
N GLY A 10 -7.44 30.43 32.91
CA GLY A 10 -6.86 29.66 32.27
C GLY A 10 -6.82 29.25 31.63
N GLY A 11 -6.81 29.29 31.77
CA GLY A 11 -6.40 28.50 31.17
C GLY A 11 -6.54 28.13 30.40
N ALA A 12 -6.62 28.22 30.61
CA ALA A 12 -6.48 27.59 29.98
C ALA A 12 -6.38 27.34 29.18
N ALA A 13 -6.35 27.52 29.40
CA ALA A 13 -6.07 27.07 28.69
C ALA A 13 -5.83 26.75 28.03
N SER A 14 -5.65 26.77 28.21
CA SER A 14 -5.19 26.30 27.66
C SER A 14 -5.06 25.83 27.04
N ILE A 15 -4.94 25.87 27.36
CA ILE A 15 -4.57 25.25 26.88
C ILE A 15 -4.47 24.85 26.23
N ALA A 16 -4.56 24.88 26.43
CA ALA A 16 -4.20 24.26 25.90
C ALA A 16 -4.16 24.02 25.22
N LEU A 17 -4.14 23.93 25.32
CA LEU A 17 -3.70 23.50 24.71
C LEU A 17 -3.50 23.08 24.11
N ALA A 18 -3.57 23.11 24.45
CA ALA A 18 -3.15 22.51 24.01
C ALA A 18 -3.18 22.13 23.45
N SER A 19 -3.14 22.16 23.65
CA SER A 19 -2.93 21.52 23.13
C SER A 19 -2.93 21.24 22.39
N GLY A 20 -2.93 21.25 22.46
CA GLY A 20 -2.63 20.57 21.77
C GLY A 20 -2.75 20.60 21.11
N LEU A 21 -2.75 20.54 21.20
CA LEU A 21 -2.60 20.33 20.48
C LEU A 21 -2.47 20.06 19.92
N LEU A 22 -2.37 19.93 20.13
CA LEU A 22 -2.06 19.46 19.56
C LEU A 22 -2.15 19.02 19.03
N THR A 23 -2.16 18.86 19.20
CA THR A 23 -2.20 18.25 18.61
C THR A 23 -2.26 18.02 17.91
N GLY A 24 -2.25 17.84 17.89
CA GLY A 24 -2.14 17.25 17.15
C GLY A 24 -2.28 17.13 16.64
N VAL A 25 -2.39 16.97 16.64
CA VAL A 25 -2.51 16.58 15.93
C VAL A 25 -2.52 15.64 15.68
N THR A 26 -2.98 15.33 15.77
CA THR A 26 -2.38 14.26 15.52
C THR A 26 -2.94 13.09 14.71
N ALA A 27 -4.14 12.83 14.44
CA ALA A 27 -4.62 11.82 13.51
C ALA A 27 -4.08 12.06 12.11
N GLY A 28 -3.81 13.33 11.79
CA GLY A 28 -3.22 13.65 10.50
C GLY A 28 -1.89 12.98 10.23
N PRO A 29 -0.95 12.95 11.20
CA PRO A 29 0.33 12.29 10.96
C PRO A 29 0.19 10.81 10.60
N ALA A 30 -0.69 10.08 11.26
CA ALA A 30 -0.88 8.66 10.97
C ALA A 30 -1.44 8.46 9.57
N SER A 31 -2.39 9.28 9.15
CA SER A 31 -2.94 9.21 7.81
C SER A 31 -1.90 9.53 6.76
N ALA A 32 -1.08 10.53 7.01
CA ALA A 32 -0.02 10.91 6.09
C ALA A 32 0.98 9.76 5.90
N ALA A 33 1.34 9.05 6.99
CA ALA A 33 2.25 7.93 6.88
C ALA A 33 1.66 6.82 6.04
N GLY A 34 0.37 6.50 6.20
CA GLY A 34 -0.29 5.50 5.38
C GLY A 34 -0.35 5.91 3.93
N ALA A 35 -0.70 7.17 3.67
CA ALA A 35 -0.74 7.68 2.30
C ALA A 35 0.65 7.66 1.67
N ALA A 36 1.70 8.00 2.45
CA ALA A 36 3.06 8.03 1.94
C ALA A 36 3.57 6.64 1.58
N GLY A 37 3.02 5.59 2.17
CA GLY A 37 3.40 4.21 1.85
C GLY A 37 2.82 3.71 0.55
N ALA A 38 1.73 4.31 0.08
CA ALA A 38 1.13 3.90 -1.18
C ALA A 38 1.93 4.46 -2.36
N ARG A 39 2.06 3.65 -3.42
CA ARG A 39 2.77 4.06 -4.64
C ARG A 39 1.95 3.62 -5.84
N TYR A 40 1.71 4.60 -6.75
CA TYR A 40 1.03 4.33 -8.02
C TYR A 40 -0.34 3.67 -7.79
N GLY A 41 -1.04 4.08 -6.73
CA GLY A 41 -2.32 3.50 -6.34
C GLY A 41 -2.21 2.15 -5.66
N CYS A 42 -0.99 1.62 -5.48
CA CYS A 42 -0.74 0.33 -4.84
C CYS A 42 -0.44 0.56 -3.37
N ASP A 43 -1.24 -0.02 -2.49
CA ASP A 43 -1.09 0.17 -1.06
C ASP A 43 0.22 -0.43 -0.56
N SER A 44 0.77 0.15 0.50
CA SER A 44 1.97 -0.38 1.13
C SER A 44 1.72 -1.81 1.60
N GLY A 45 2.65 -2.70 1.28
CA GLY A 45 2.52 -4.11 1.62
C GLY A 45 1.75 -4.93 0.59
N SER A 46 1.41 -4.34 -0.55
CA SER A 46 0.63 -5.03 -1.59
C SER A 46 1.47 -5.45 -2.79
N ALA A 47 1.00 -6.49 -3.45
CA ALA A 47 1.36 -6.82 -4.82
C ALA A 47 0.19 -6.37 -5.69
N CYS A 48 0.45 -5.61 -6.74
CA CYS A 48 -0.61 -4.99 -7.53
C CYS A 48 -0.53 -5.39 -8.99
N ILE A 49 -1.71 -5.63 -9.58
CA ILE A 49 -1.85 -5.87 -11.01
C ILE A 49 -2.64 -4.71 -11.58
N TYR A 50 -2.17 -4.16 -12.69
CA TYR A 50 -2.77 -2.99 -13.35
C TYR A 50 -3.64 -3.42 -14.52
N PRO A 51 -4.51 -2.55 -15.03
CA PRO A 51 -5.39 -2.90 -16.15
C PRO A 51 -4.60 -3.38 -17.37
N GLU A 52 -5.21 -4.25 -18.14
CA GLU A 52 -4.59 -4.79 -19.36
C GLU A 52 -4.21 -3.65 -20.31
N GLY A 53 -3.01 -3.74 -20.87
CA GLY A 53 -2.56 -2.81 -21.89
C GLY A 53 -2.17 -1.43 -21.42
N VAL A 54 -2.13 -1.18 -20.11
CA VAL A 54 -1.74 0.12 -19.58
C VAL A 54 -0.28 0.38 -19.94
N PHE A 55 -0.01 1.50 -20.58
CA PHE A 55 1.32 1.84 -21.04
C PHE A 55 2.29 2.11 -19.86
N ASP A 56 1.82 2.84 -18.86
CA ASP A 56 2.66 3.20 -17.72
C ASP A 56 1.85 3.09 -16.43
N TYR A 57 2.16 2.08 -15.63
CA TYR A 57 1.42 1.82 -14.39
C TYR A 57 1.57 2.97 -13.38
N ARG A 58 2.62 3.78 -13.50
CA ARG A 58 2.84 4.88 -12.58
C ARG A 58 1.78 5.97 -12.70
N ASN A 59 1.04 5.97 -13.78
CA ASN A 59 -0.05 6.91 -14.03
C ASN A 59 -1.41 6.22 -14.02
N SER A 60 -1.49 5.05 -13.41
CA SER A 60 -2.70 4.24 -13.40
C SER A 60 -3.02 3.77 -11.99
N LYS A 61 -4.12 3.06 -11.85
CA LYS A 61 -4.51 2.43 -10.59
C LYS A 61 -4.63 0.94 -10.81
N PRO A 62 -4.23 0.12 -9.83
CA PRO A 62 -4.35 -1.32 -9.98
C PRO A 62 -5.81 -1.77 -9.98
N THR A 63 -6.07 -2.84 -10.71
CA THR A 63 -7.36 -3.52 -10.66
C THR A 63 -7.42 -4.53 -9.53
N ASN A 64 -6.25 -5.06 -9.13
CA ASN A 64 -6.17 -6.07 -8.08
C ASN A 64 -5.00 -5.76 -7.15
N GLN A 65 -5.22 -5.98 -5.87
CA GLN A 65 -4.18 -5.84 -4.85
C GLN A 65 -4.22 -7.05 -3.93
N TYR A 66 -3.06 -7.60 -3.63
CA TYR A 66 -2.90 -8.77 -2.77
C TYR A 66 -1.98 -8.40 -1.62
N LEU A 67 -2.44 -8.59 -0.39
CA LEU A 67 -1.74 -8.11 0.82
C LEU A 67 -1.06 -9.21 1.60
N GLN A 68 -1.64 -10.40 1.63
CA GLN A 68 -1.16 -11.43 2.54
C GLN A 68 -0.07 -12.29 1.91
N ALA A 69 0.85 -12.77 2.74
CA ALA A 69 1.84 -13.74 2.32
C ALA A 69 1.15 -14.99 1.76
N GLY A 70 1.84 -15.66 0.87
CA GLY A 70 1.37 -16.93 0.33
C GLY A 70 0.90 -16.82 -1.11
N VAL A 71 0.11 -17.81 -1.49
CA VAL A 71 -0.34 -17.98 -2.87
C VAL A 71 -1.69 -17.32 -3.08
N HIS A 72 -1.78 -16.51 -4.12
CA HIS A 72 -3.04 -15.86 -4.52
C HIS A 72 -3.37 -16.31 -5.94
N LYS A 73 -4.50 -17.00 -6.10
CA LYS A 73 -4.94 -17.45 -7.41
C LYS A 73 -5.42 -16.25 -8.22
N LEU A 74 -5.09 -16.26 -9.51
CA LEU A 74 -5.53 -15.20 -10.41
C LEU A 74 -6.77 -15.65 -11.16
N TYR A 75 -7.67 -14.70 -11.39
CA TYR A 75 -8.89 -14.94 -12.15
C TYR A 75 -9.05 -13.81 -13.17
N TYR A 76 -9.32 -14.19 -14.41
CA TYR A 76 -9.67 -13.23 -15.48
C TYR A 76 -8.56 -12.20 -15.76
N GLN A 77 -7.31 -12.62 -15.65
CA GLN A 77 -6.17 -11.76 -15.96
C GLN A 77 -5.57 -12.18 -17.29
N GLU A 78 -6.20 -11.73 -18.38
CA GLU A 78 -5.73 -12.06 -19.73
C GLU A 78 -4.90 -10.92 -20.29
N GLY A 79 -3.94 -11.27 -21.18
CA GLY A 79 -3.15 -10.27 -21.87
C GLY A 79 -2.03 -9.69 -21.03
N TYR A 80 -1.47 -8.59 -21.51
CA TYR A 80 -0.30 -7.99 -20.88
C TYR A 80 -0.71 -6.99 -19.81
N HIS A 81 -0.09 -7.14 -18.65
CA HIS A 81 -0.34 -6.29 -17.47
C HIS A 81 0.98 -5.91 -16.83
N TRP A 82 0.97 -4.81 -16.12
CA TRP A 82 2.05 -4.50 -15.17
C TRP A 82 1.73 -5.18 -13.85
N ILE A 83 2.77 -5.77 -13.24
CA ILE A 83 2.73 -6.23 -11.86
C ILE A 83 3.73 -5.37 -11.10
N TYR A 84 3.29 -4.76 -10.01
CA TYR A 84 4.15 -3.90 -9.19
C TYR A 84 4.21 -4.43 -7.77
N ASN A 85 5.43 -4.45 -7.22
CA ASN A 85 5.67 -4.93 -5.87
C ASN A 85 5.86 -3.73 -4.93
N ASN A 86 4.86 -3.46 -4.10
CA ASN A 86 4.96 -2.45 -3.04
C ASN A 86 5.03 -3.11 -1.66
N GLN A 87 5.69 -4.27 -1.58
CA GLN A 87 5.92 -4.97 -0.32
C GLN A 87 6.92 -4.23 0.55
N THR A 88 6.85 -4.52 1.86
CA THR A 88 7.80 -4.00 2.83
C THR A 88 8.79 -5.12 3.22
N ASP A 89 9.85 -4.75 3.95
CA ASP A 89 10.78 -5.69 4.57
C ASP A 89 11.49 -6.63 3.57
N GLY A 90 11.65 -6.19 2.33
CA GLY A 90 12.40 -6.97 1.34
C GLY A 90 11.61 -8.11 0.73
N TRP A 91 10.32 -8.21 0.97
CA TRP A 91 9.50 -9.28 0.44
C TRP A 91 9.37 -9.18 -1.08
N THR A 92 9.27 -10.32 -1.72
CA THR A 92 9.19 -10.42 -3.17
C THR A 92 7.85 -10.99 -3.61
N ILE A 93 7.55 -10.81 -4.90
CA ILE A 93 6.39 -11.45 -5.51
C ILE A 93 6.84 -12.20 -6.75
N ARG A 94 6.17 -13.30 -7.06
CA ARG A 94 6.45 -14.11 -8.24
C ARG A 94 5.15 -14.44 -8.95
N ALA A 95 5.18 -14.37 -10.27
CA ALA A 95 4.06 -14.80 -11.11
C ALA A 95 4.31 -16.26 -11.47
N CYS A 96 3.27 -17.09 -11.36
CA CYS A 96 3.42 -18.53 -11.53
C CYS A 96 2.39 -19.09 -12.50
N THR A 97 2.79 -20.04 -13.34
CA THR A 97 1.87 -20.67 -14.28
C THR A 97 0.93 -21.63 -13.58
N GLY A 98 1.37 -22.25 -12.50
CA GLY A 98 0.49 -23.13 -11.71
C GLY A 98 -0.41 -22.31 -10.80
N SER A 99 -1.59 -22.82 -10.51
CA SER A 99 -2.55 -22.12 -9.66
C SER A 99 -2.19 -22.19 -8.17
N ASN A 100 -1.23 -23.03 -7.82
CA ASN A 100 -0.82 -23.25 -6.43
C ASN A 100 0.60 -22.73 -6.17
N GLY A 101 1.04 -21.73 -6.91
CA GLY A 101 2.37 -21.14 -6.69
C GLY A 101 3.51 -21.97 -7.22
N THR A 102 3.28 -22.74 -8.27
CA THR A 102 4.30 -23.56 -8.93
C THR A 102 4.59 -23.03 -10.33
N GLY A 103 5.77 -23.33 -10.85
CA GLY A 103 6.15 -22.87 -12.18
C GLY A 103 6.30 -21.36 -12.21
N CYS A 104 7.08 -20.82 -11.30
CA CYS A 104 7.13 -19.37 -11.08
C CYS A 104 8.25 -18.71 -11.87
N GLU A 105 7.99 -17.48 -12.32
CA GLU A 105 8.98 -16.61 -12.92
C GLU A 105 9.92 -16.07 -11.85
N ASP A 106 10.92 -15.32 -12.26
CA ASP A 106 11.87 -14.72 -11.32
C ASP A 106 11.17 -13.79 -10.36
N PRO A 107 11.69 -13.65 -9.12
CA PRO A 107 11.06 -12.78 -8.15
C PRO A 107 11.17 -11.31 -8.55
N ILE A 108 10.10 -10.59 -8.28
CA ILE A 108 10.04 -9.13 -8.47
C ILE A 108 10.37 -8.50 -7.12
N PRO A 109 11.47 -7.74 -7.04
CA PRO A 109 11.87 -7.13 -5.77
C PRO A 109 10.95 -5.96 -5.38
N PRO A 110 10.98 -5.55 -4.11
CA PRO A 110 10.20 -4.38 -3.68
C PRO A 110 10.56 -3.17 -4.53
N GLY A 111 9.53 -2.44 -4.96
CA GLY A 111 9.70 -1.29 -5.83
C GLY A 111 9.84 -1.64 -7.30
N GLY A 112 9.87 -2.93 -7.64
CA GLY A 112 9.98 -3.37 -9.02
C GLY A 112 8.64 -3.52 -9.69
N GLY A 113 8.59 -3.17 -10.98
CA GLY A 113 7.43 -3.40 -11.81
C GLY A 113 7.84 -4.20 -13.04
N VAL A 114 6.99 -5.13 -13.44
CA VAL A 114 7.27 -6.01 -14.58
C VAL A 114 6.06 -6.04 -15.50
N TRP A 115 6.32 -5.89 -16.80
CA TRP A 115 5.32 -6.01 -17.85
C TRP A 115 5.34 -7.45 -18.36
N MET A 116 4.24 -8.16 -18.22
CA MET A 116 4.21 -9.55 -18.65
C MET A 116 2.82 -9.98 -19.12
N ASN A 117 2.78 -11.03 -19.93
CA ASN A 117 1.55 -11.64 -20.36
C ASN A 117 1.01 -12.52 -19.23
N LEU A 118 -0.14 -12.18 -18.69
CA LEU A 118 -0.75 -12.92 -17.60
C LEU A 118 -1.68 -14.03 -18.06
N SER A 119 -1.91 -14.19 -19.38
CA SER A 119 -2.78 -15.26 -19.86
C SER A 119 -2.36 -16.64 -19.36
N PRO A 120 -1.06 -17.00 -19.35
CA PRO A 120 -0.64 -18.30 -18.81
C PRO A 120 -0.43 -18.30 -17.31
N ILE A 121 -0.56 -17.16 -16.64
CA ILE A 121 -0.28 -17.04 -15.21
C ILE A 121 -1.54 -17.32 -14.42
N ASN A 122 -1.44 -18.20 -13.44
CA ASN A 122 -2.59 -18.63 -12.65
C ASN A 122 -2.48 -18.32 -11.17
N SER A 123 -1.32 -17.87 -10.71
CA SER A 123 -1.17 -17.41 -9.33
C SER A 123 -0.01 -16.43 -9.20
N VAL A 124 -0.04 -15.65 -8.13
CA VAL A 124 1.12 -14.87 -7.69
C VAL A 124 1.42 -15.30 -6.27
N VAL A 125 2.71 -15.29 -5.92
CA VAL A 125 3.17 -15.68 -4.59
C VAL A 125 3.84 -14.48 -3.96
N ILE A 126 3.44 -14.18 -2.71
CA ILE A 126 4.05 -13.15 -1.89
C ILE A 126 4.89 -13.86 -0.84
N GLN A 127 6.18 -13.62 -0.82
CA GLN A 127 7.11 -14.35 0.05
C GLN A 127 8.30 -13.48 0.45
N PRO A 128 8.95 -13.82 1.58
CA PRO A 128 10.17 -13.12 2.00
C PRO A 128 11.28 -13.22 0.98
#